data_1bd46de2ae738335ffc628f82c1f58d4
#
_entry.id   1bd46de2ae738335ffc628f82c1f58d4
#
_cell.length_a   1.000
_cell.length_b   1.000
_cell.length_c   1.000
_cell.angle_alpha   90.00
_cell.angle_beta   90.00
_cell.angle_gamma   90.00
#
_symmetry.space_group_name_H-M   'P 1'
#
loop_
_entity.id
_entity.type
_entity.pdbx_description
1 polymer ?
#
loop_
_entity_poly.entity_id
_entity_poly.type
_entity_poly.pdbx_seq_one_letter_code
_entity_poly.pdbx_strand_id
1 'polypeptide(L)' 'MQPETRLLLMEAIRQCRAELMATQSWLQDEVAKLRRELAAARAELHRLRAIDTQRDPDATLN' A
#
# COMPACT_ATOMS: atom_id res chain seq x y z
N MET A 1 -42.21 9.16 -6.73
CA MET A 1 -41.34 9.43 -5.57
C MET A 1 -41.48 10.89 -5.16
N GLN A 2 -41.65 11.14 -3.89
CA GLN A 2 -41.78 12.50 -3.37
C GLN A 2 -40.43 13.21 -3.43
N PRO A 3 -40.42 14.55 -3.66
CA PRO A 3 -39.16 15.30 -3.73
C PRO A 3 -38.31 15.18 -2.50
N GLU A 4 -38.90 15.10 -1.33
CA GLU A 4 -38.19 14.98 -0.05
C GLU A 4 -37.44 13.65 0.04
N THR A 5 -38.08 12.55 -0.35
CA THR A 5 -37.48 11.24 -0.38
C THR A 5 -36.31 11.21 -1.36
N ARG A 6 -36.47 11.86 -2.49
CA ARG A 6 -35.47 11.96 -3.53
C ARG A 6 -34.21 12.67 -3.01
N LEU A 7 -34.41 13.78 -2.29
CA LEU A 7 -33.31 14.54 -1.70
C LEU A 7 -32.58 13.73 -0.64
N LEU A 8 -33.31 13.01 0.21
CA LEU A 8 -32.71 12.16 1.22
C LEU A 8 -31.88 11.04 0.58
N LEU A 9 -32.37 10.46 -0.48
CA LEU A 9 -31.67 9.41 -1.19
C LEU A 9 -30.40 9.94 -1.84
N MET A 10 -30.46 11.11 -2.45
CA MET A 10 -29.28 11.75 -3.05
C MET A 10 -28.23 12.07 -2.00
N GLU A 11 -28.64 12.53 -0.83
CA GLU A 11 -27.73 12.82 0.27
C GLU A 11 -27.04 11.54 0.77
N ALA A 12 -27.80 10.46 0.90
CA ALA A 12 -27.23 9.17 1.31
C ALA A 12 -26.20 8.67 0.30
N ILE A 13 -26.47 8.85 -1.00
CA ILE A 13 -25.53 8.47 -2.05
C ILE A 13 -24.25 9.30 -1.96
N ARG A 14 -24.37 10.61 -1.75
CA ARG A 14 -23.20 11.47 -1.60
C ARG A 14 -22.32 11.06 -0.43
N GLN A 15 -22.94 10.80 0.72
CA GLN A 15 -22.21 10.37 1.91
C GLN A 15 -21.50 9.04 1.66
N CYS A 16 -22.19 8.10 1.03
CA CYS A 16 -21.61 6.80 0.71
C CYS A 16 -20.39 6.94 -0.21
N ARG A 17 -20.49 7.79 -1.23
CA ARG A 17 -19.38 8.07 -2.14
C ARG A 17 -18.21 8.70 -1.40
N ALA A 18 -18.48 9.68 -0.53
CA ALA A 18 -17.43 10.34 0.22
C ALA A 18 -16.67 9.36 1.11
N GLU A 19 -17.40 8.47 1.78
CA GLU A 19 -16.79 7.43 2.62
C GLU A 19 -15.96 6.45 1.81
N LEU A 20 -16.47 6.02 0.65
CA LEU A 20 -15.74 5.13 -0.24
C LEU A 20 -14.46 5.78 -0.76
N MET A 21 -14.52 7.05 -1.14
CA MET A 21 -13.35 7.77 -1.63
C MET A 21 -12.31 7.96 -0.53
N ALA A 22 -12.75 8.25 0.69
CA ALA A 22 -11.85 8.37 1.83
C ALA A 22 -11.17 7.04 2.13
N THR A 23 -11.91 5.95 2.13
CA THR A 23 -11.38 4.60 2.34
C THR A 23 -10.39 4.23 1.24
N GLN A 24 -10.73 4.52 0.00
CA GLN A 24 -9.85 4.23 -1.14
C GLN A 24 -8.53 5.01 -1.04
N SER A 25 -8.61 6.28 -0.68
CA SER A 25 -7.43 7.11 -0.50
C SER A 25 -6.54 6.57 0.61
N TRP A 26 -7.13 6.18 1.73
CA TRP A 26 -6.41 5.58 2.84
C TRP A 26 -5.71 4.29 2.43
N LEU A 27 -6.41 3.42 1.70
CA LEU A 27 -5.84 2.17 1.21
C LEU A 27 -4.69 2.41 0.25
N GLN A 28 -4.81 3.37 -0.66
CA GLN A 28 -3.75 3.72 -1.58
C GLN A 28 -2.50 4.18 -0.84
N ASP A 29 -2.67 5.00 0.19
CA ASP A 29 -1.56 5.48 1.01
C ASP A 29 -0.89 4.31 1.75
N GLU A 30 -1.68 3.38 2.29
CA GLU A 30 -1.15 2.20 2.96
C GLU A 30 -0.39 1.29 2.00
N VAL A 31 -0.92 1.07 0.81
CA VAL A 31 -0.24 0.27 -0.21
C VAL A 31 1.09 0.92 -0.61
N ALA A 32 1.10 2.23 -0.81
CA ALA A 32 2.32 2.96 -1.15
C ALA A 32 3.37 2.83 -0.04
N LYS A 33 2.94 2.95 1.21
CA LYS A 33 3.82 2.78 2.37
C LYS A 33 4.42 1.37 2.41
N LEU A 34 3.58 0.35 2.24
CA LEU A 34 4.04 -1.03 2.25
C LEU A 34 5.00 -1.33 1.10
N ARG A 35 4.76 -0.76 -0.07
CA ARG A 35 5.67 -0.90 -1.20
C ARG A 35 7.04 -0.29 -0.92
N ARG A 36 7.07 0.87 -0.27
CA ARG A 36 8.33 1.50 0.13
C ARG A 36 9.07 0.65 1.15
N GLU A 37 8.35 0.11 2.14
CA GLU A 37 8.95 -0.75 3.15
C GLU A 37 9.50 -2.04 2.52
N LEU A 38 8.77 -2.62 1.58
CA LEU A 38 9.21 -3.81 0.88
C LEU A 38 10.46 -3.52 0.03
N ALA A 39 10.49 -2.40 -0.68
CA ALA A 39 11.64 -2.00 -1.47
C ALA A 39 12.87 -1.80 -0.59
N ALA A 40 12.70 -1.15 0.56
CA ALA A 40 13.80 -0.96 1.51
C ALA A 40 14.31 -2.29 2.06
N ALA A 41 13.40 -3.21 2.39
CA ALA A 41 13.77 -4.53 2.88
C ALA A 41 14.53 -5.34 1.82
N ARG A 42 14.08 -5.28 0.57
CA ARG A 42 14.76 -5.95 -0.54
C ARG A 42 16.16 -5.38 -0.78
N ALA A 43 16.29 -4.07 -0.72
CA ALA A 43 17.60 -3.42 -0.87
C ALA A 43 18.55 -3.83 0.25
N GLU A 44 18.06 -3.88 1.48
CA GLU A 44 18.86 -4.31 2.62
C GLU A 44 19.28 -5.76 2.50
N LEU A 45 18.36 -6.63 2.10
CA LEU A 45 18.66 -8.04 1.89
C LEU A 45 19.71 -8.23 0.80
N HIS A 46 19.59 -7.47 -0.29
CA HIS A 46 20.54 -7.51 -1.39
C HIS A 46 21.92 -7.06 -0.94
N ARG A 47 21.97 -5.99 -0.15
CA ARG A 47 23.23 -5.48 0.41
C ARG A 47 23.89 -6.50 1.32
N LEU A 48 23.11 -7.15 2.18
CA LEU A 48 23.63 -8.17 3.09
C LEU A 48 24.17 -9.39 2.34
N ARG A 49 23.49 -9.80 1.27
CA ARG A 49 23.97 -10.91 0.42
C ARG A 49 25.27 -10.56 -0.26
N ALA A 50 25.42 -9.33 -0.74
CA ALA A 50 26.65 -8.88 -1.38
C ALA A 50 27.80 -8.86 -0.39
N ILE A 51 27.58 -8.39 0.83
CA ILE A 51 28.58 -8.37 1.89
C ILE A 51 28.98 -9.81 2.26
N ASP A 52 28.02 -10.69 2.39
CA ASP A 52 28.27 -12.08 2.77
C ASP A 52 29.11 -12.79 1.69
N THR A 53 28.81 -12.56 0.43
CA THR A 53 29.56 -13.12 -0.70
C THR A 53 31.00 -12.61 -0.72
N GLN A 54 31.18 -11.32 -0.47
CA GLN A 54 32.53 -10.72 -0.42
C GLN A 54 33.33 -11.18 0.80
N ARG A 55 32.64 -11.44 1.91
CA ARG A 55 33.26 -11.81 3.16
C ARG A 55 33.89 -13.21 3.10
N ASP A 56 33.22 -14.15 2.44
CA ASP A 56 33.66 -15.54 2.38
C ASP A 56 33.35 -16.12 1.00
N PRO A 57 34.16 -15.75 -0.02
CA PRO A 57 33.96 -16.26 -1.38
C PRO A 57 34.16 -17.78 -1.48
N ASP A 58 34.96 -18.36 -0.62
CA ASP A 58 35.20 -19.80 -0.64
C ASP A 58 33.97 -20.60 -0.21
N ALA A 59 33.16 -20.05 0.69
CA ALA A 59 31.93 -20.68 1.13
C ALA A 59 30.92 -20.78 0.00
N THR A 60 30.94 -19.86 -0.95
CA THR A 60 30.02 -19.85 -2.09
C THR A 60 30.46 -20.77 -3.22
N LEU A 61 31.75 -21.16 -3.23
CA LEU A 61 32.29 -22.06 -4.24
C LEU A 61 32.05 -23.53 -3.91
N ASN A 62 31.69 -23.82 -2.70
CA ASN A 62 31.36 -25.15 -2.24
C ASN A 62 29.85 -25.38 -2.25
#